data_972887670b70afe39080b7a9e5b4221b
#
_entry.id   972887670b70afe39080b7a9e5b4221b
#
_cell.length_a   1.000
_cell.length_b   1.000
_cell.length_c   1.000
_cell.angle_alpha   90.00
_cell.angle_beta   90.00
_cell.angle_gamma   90.00
#
_symmetry.space_group_name_H-M   'P 1'
#
loop_
_entity.id
_entity.type
_entity.pdbx_description
1 polymer ?
#
loop_
_entity_poly.entity_id
_entity_poly.type
_entity_poly.pdbx_seq_one_letter_code
_entity_poly.pdbx_strand_id
1 'polypeptide(L)'
;MSKKGTIINEWEKLTAPSNRRLSVPFMDTPLKIQWSIDRITIVGNLKENIYYHTTHDVLILDFEQLMRLNEGNGYLRSVSNNGWQLLDQHEENIAYIEILKWQEGKGRIDFNPNKISQFLASSMKNFIHDLFIEPHFSRADIACDIIDVPDEFITQYRVVDPVSFKPIYGRNGKLETAYWGSRSSERQIRMYNKKLEQEKKRKIVPKEIVSWWRLELQLRRGKATDWHAMVYESLDSFASPHYLPADTSVADKMMITALTTEHDYWGQINRKT
;
A
#
# COMPACT_ATOMS: atom_id res chain seq x y z
N MET A 1 24.97 -9.02 -7.49
CA MET A 1 25.06 -7.85 -6.58
C MET A 1 23.88 -6.95 -6.88
N SER A 2 22.82 -7.04 -6.08
CA SER A 2 21.65 -6.14 -6.18
C SER A 2 22.12 -4.73 -5.79
N LYS A 3 22.00 -3.78 -6.70
CA LYS A 3 22.18 -2.35 -6.38
C LYS A 3 21.07 -1.96 -5.43
N LYS A 4 21.36 -1.89 -4.14
CA LYS A 4 20.48 -1.26 -3.16
C LYS A 4 20.37 0.21 -3.57
N GLY A 5 19.26 0.56 -4.23
CA GLY A 5 18.94 1.95 -4.51
C GLY A 5 18.86 2.70 -3.18
N THR A 6 19.58 3.79 -3.05
CA THR A 6 19.46 4.65 -1.88
C THR A 6 18.06 5.28 -1.90
N ILE A 7 17.39 5.35 -0.75
CA ILE A 7 16.07 6.02 -0.59
C ILE A 7 16.03 7.41 -1.24
N ILE A 8 17.16 8.10 -1.28
CA ILE A 8 17.31 9.41 -1.95
C ILE A 8 16.87 9.36 -3.42
N ASN A 9 17.28 8.33 -4.17
CA ASN A 9 16.97 8.21 -5.59
C ASN A 9 15.53 7.77 -5.85
N GLU A 10 14.85 7.22 -4.84
CA GLU A 10 13.49 6.72 -4.95
C GLU A 10 12.46 7.65 -4.31
N TRP A 11 12.91 8.60 -3.46
CA TRP A 11 12.01 9.54 -2.79
C TRP A 11 11.20 10.37 -3.78
N GLU A 12 11.79 10.81 -4.88
CA GLU A 12 11.10 11.57 -5.92
C GLU A 12 10.03 10.73 -6.64
N LYS A 13 10.23 9.42 -6.73
CA LYS A 13 9.23 8.49 -7.26
C LYS A 13 8.04 8.30 -6.33
N LEU A 14 8.19 8.59 -5.04
CA LEU A 14 7.16 8.46 -4.02
C LEU A 14 6.16 9.64 -4.01
N THR A 15 6.46 10.73 -4.72
CA THR A 15 5.77 12.00 -4.54
C THR A 15 4.67 12.29 -5.56
N ALA A 16 4.35 11.40 -6.50
CA ALA A 16 3.34 11.72 -7.50
C ALA A 16 2.31 10.59 -7.70
N PRO A 17 1.11 10.71 -7.14
CA PRO A 17 -0.02 10.01 -7.70
C PRO A 17 -0.31 10.58 -9.09
N SER A 18 -0.08 9.81 -10.14
CA SER A 18 -0.49 10.23 -11.47
C SER A 18 -1.97 9.91 -11.66
N ASN A 19 -2.81 10.95 -11.67
CA ASN A 19 -4.19 10.83 -12.11
C ASN A 19 -4.17 10.54 -13.62
N ARG A 20 -4.41 9.30 -14.01
CA ARG A 20 -4.57 8.91 -15.41
C ARG A 20 -6.03 8.63 -15.68
N ARG A 21 -6.56 9.29 -16.71
CA ARG A 21 -7.84 8.89 -17.30
C ARG A 21 -7.54 7.76 -18.30
N LEU A 22 -8.09 6.59 -18.03
CA LEU A 22 -8.04 5.46 -18.97
C LEU A 22 -9.40 5.37 -19.64
N SER A 23 -9.40 5.25 -20.96
CA SER A 23 -10.60 4.85 -21.70
C SER A 23 -10.72 3.33 -21.62
N VAL A 24 -11.88 2.84 -21.20
CA VAL A 24 -12.19 1.41 -21.23
C VAL A 24 -13.12 1.19 -22.41
N PRO A 25 -12.81 0.23 -23.30
CA PRO A 25 -13.77 -0.18 -24.31
C PRO A 25 -15.08 -0.56 -23.62
N PHE A 26 -16.21 -0.09 -24.12
CA PHE A 26 -17.57 -0.26 -23.57
C PHE A 26 -18.02 0.68 -22.43
N MET A 27 -17.25 1.70 -22.09
CA MET A 27 -17.72 2.75 -21.19
C MET A 27 -17.67 4.10 -21.92
N ASP A 28 -18.81 4.79 -22.00
CA ASP A 28 -18.92 6.12 -22.63
C ASP A 28 -18.23 7.21 -21.78
N THR A 29 -17.86 6.90 -20.54
CA THR A 29 -17.19 7.82 -19.61
C THR A 29 -15.78 7.33 -19.29
N PRO A 30 -14.78 8.23 -19.28
CA PRO A 30 -13.43 7.84 -18.92
C PRO A 30 -13.36 7.38 -17.47
N LEU A 31 -12.74 6.23 -17.22
CA LEU A 31 -12.44 5.71 -15.90
C LEU A 31 -11.63 6.73 -15.10
N LYS A 32 -12.09 7.05 -13.91
CA LYS A 32 -11.33 7.85 -12.95
C LYS A 32 -10.48 6.89 -12.12
N ILE A 33 -9.20 6.80 -12.46
CA ILE A 33 -8.21 6.02 -11.70
C ILE A 33 -7.25 6.98 -11.02
N GLN A 34 -7.08 6.78 -9.71
CA GLN A 34 -6.14 7.55 -8.92
C GLN A 34 -5.19 6.61 -8.18
N TRP A 35 -3.90 6.76 -8.42
CA TRP A 35 -2.86 6.04 -7.71
C TRP A 35 -2.36 6.85 -6.52
N SER A 36 -2.07 6.15 -5.43
CA SER A 36 -1.47 6.73 -4.24
C SER A 36 -0.59 5.71 -3.54
N ILE A 37 0.35 6.20 -2.71
CA ILE A 37 1.10 5.35 -1.80
C ILE A 37 0.53 5.59 -0.42
N ASP A 38 -0.14 4.57 0.12
CA ASP A 38 -0.86 4.70 1.39
C ASP A 38 0.02 4.43 2.61
N ARG A 39 1.10 3.68 2.43
CA ARG A 39 2.01 3.34 3.52
C ARG A 39 3.40 3.04 3.00
N ILE A 40 4.39 3.55 3.71
CA ILE A 40 5.79 3.18 3.56
C ILE A 40 6.32 2.80 4.94
N THR A 41 7.10 1.71 4.99
CA THR A 41 7.90 1.36 6.15
C THR A 41 9.36 1.31 5.73
N ILE A 42 10.19 2.10 6.40
CA ILE A 42 11.63 2.13 6.23
C ILE A 42 12.27 1.52 7.46
N VAL A 43 13.30 0.72 7.26
CA VAL A 43 14.12 0.10 8.31
C VAL A 43 15.58 0.46 8.06
N GLY A 44 16.32 0.71 9.13
CA GLY A 44 17.75 0.98 9.06
C GLY A 44 18.42 0.74 10.41
N ASN A 45 19.75 0.75 10.40
CA ASN A 45 20.53 0.81 11.63
C ASN A 45 20.46 2.24 12.18
N LEU A 46 20.23 2.38 13.48
CA LEU A 46 20.24 3.68 14.14
C LEU A 46 21.66 4.26 14.13
N LYS A 47 21.77 5.56 13.91
CA LYS A 47 23.06 6.26 14.01
C LYS A 47 23.53 6.37 15.45
N GLU A 48 24.83 6.48 15.65
CA GLU A 48 25.47 6.54 16.99
C GLU A 48 25.05 7.76 17.83
N ASN A 49 24.65 8.85 17.18
CA ASN A 49 24.13 10.05 17.85
C ASN A 49 22.68 9.89 18.35
N ILE A 50 22.04 8.75 18.08
CA ILE A 50 20.71 8.39 18.57
C ILE A 50 20.88 7.54 19.82
N TYR A 51 20.70 8.16 20.98
CA TYR A 51 20.84 7.48 22.25
C TYR A 51 19.65 6.58 22.52
N TYR A 52 19.93 5.30 22.64
CA TYR A 52 19.00 4.35 23.23
C TYR A 52 19.33 4.19 24.71
N HIS A 53 18.46 4.66 25.58
CA HIS A 53 18.66 4.51 27.02
C HIS A 53 18.15 3.13 27.47
N THR A 54 19.09 2.20 27.69
CA THR A 54 18.79 0.78 27.99
C THR A 54 17.98 0.58 29.28
N THR A 55 18.07 1.51 30.25
CA THR A 55 17.33 1.41 31.52
C THR A 55 15.87 1.83 31.41
N HIS A 56 15.50 2.64 30.43
CA HIS A 56 14.16 3.22 30.31
C HIS A 56 13.54 3.04 28.92
N ASP A 57 14.24 2.36 27.99
CA ASP A 57 13.76 2.15 26.61
C ASP A 57 13.33 3.48 25.90
N VAL A 58 14.04 4.56 26.16
CA VAL A 58 13.72 5.90 25.65
C VAL A 58 14.62 6.25 24.48
N LEU A 59 14.03 6.59 23.34
CA LEU A 59 14.74 7.20 22.23
C LEU A 59 14.98 8.68 22.54
N ILE A 60 16.25 9.06 22.65
CA ILE A 60 16.64 10.47 22.79
C ILE A 60 17.16 10.90 21.42
N LEU A 61 16.39 11.74 20.74
CA LEU A 61 16.84 12.44 19.54
C LEU A 61 17.68 13.66 19.93
N ASP A 62 18.69 13.96 19.12
CA ASP A 62 19.40 15.22 19.24
C ASP A 62 18.41 16.39 19.14
N PHE A 63 18.56 17.36 20.04
CA PHE A 63 17.71 18.54 20.08
C PHE A 63 17.68 19.31 18.75
N GLU A 64 18.80 19.37 18.04
CA GLU A 64 18.85 20.00 16.71
C GLU A 64 18.02 19.26 15.65
N GLN A 65 17.96 17.94 15.72
CA GLN A 65 17.11 17.14 14.84
C GLN A 65 15.64 17.36 15.14
N LEU A 66 15.30 17.48 16.43
CA LEU A 66 13.97 17.82 16.89
C LEU A 66 13.55 19.23 16.44
N MET A 67 14.49 20.19 16.49
CA MET A 67 14.26 21.57 16.04
C MET A 67 14.08 21.66 14.52
N ARG A 68 14.83 20.88 13.74
CA ARG A 68 14.62 20.79 12.27
C ARG A 68 13.23 20.21 11.92
N LEU A 69 12.71 19.29 12.72
CA LEU A 69 11.33 18.84 12.58
C LEU A 69 10.33 19.93 13.01
N ASN A 70 10.65 20.71 14.04
CA ASN A 70 9.81 21.80 14.51
C ASN A 70 9.76 23.00 13.54
N GLU A 71 10.80 23.26 12.76
CA GLU A 71 10.71 24.17 11.61
C GLU A 71 9.70 23.71 10.57
N GLY A 72 9.49 22.39 10.49
CA GLY A 72 8.40 21.74 9.75
C GLY A 72 7.10 21.53 10.55
N ASN A 73 6.99 22.10 11.76
CA ASN A 73 5.85 21.98 12.68
C ASN A 73 5.51 20.52 13.09
N GLY A 74 6.53 19.69 13.34
CA GLY A 74 6.35 18.34 13.84
C GLY A 74 6.98 18.12 15.24
N TYR A 75 6.40 17.23 16.05
CA TYR A 75 6.97 16.83 17.32
C TYR A 75 6.73 15.35 17.63
N LEU A 76 7.59 14.77 18.47
CA LEU A 76 7.50 13.38 18.89
C LEU A 76 6.70 13.22 20.18
N ARG A 77 5.79 12.25 20.18
CA ARG A 77 5.06 11.81 21.37
C ARG A 77 5.31 10.31 21.60
N SER A 78 5.83 9.96 22.77
CA SER A 78 5.99 8.57 23.18
C SER A 78 4.61 7.90 23.30
N VAL A 79 4.49 6.69 22.77
CA VAL A 79 3.26 5.86 22.87
C VAL A 79 3.55 4.49 23.48
N SER A 80 4.82 4.11 23.58
CA SER A 80 5.30 2.90 24.27
C SER A 80 6.78 3.07 24.61
N ASN A 81 7.35 2.12 25.35
CA ASN A 81 8.76 2.17 25.75
C ASN A 81 9.75 2.20 24.56
N ASN A 82 9.32 1.77 23.36
CA ASN A 82 10.15 1.70 22.17
C ASN A 82 9.47 2.29 20.94
N GLY A 83 8.39 3.04 21.10
CA GLY A 83 7.59 3.58 20.01
C GLY A 83 7.14 5.02 20.22
N TRP A 84 7.20 5.81 19.15
CA TRP A 84 6.86 7.24 19.12
C TRP A 84 6.00 7.55 17.92
N GLN A 85 5.07 8.47 18.10
CA GLN A 85 4.35 9.11 17.02
C GLN A 85 5.04 10.42 16.65
N LEU A 86 5.22 10.67 15.38
CA LEU A 86 5.53 11.99 14.85
C LEU A 86 4.21 12.68 14.52
N LEU A 87 3.94 13.78 15.18
CA LEU A 87 2.71 14.55 15.06
C LEU A 87 3.01 15.87 14.35
N ASP A 88 2.06 16.36 13.55
CA ASP A 88 2.12 17.70 12.98
C ASP A 88 1.60 18.78 13.96
N GLN A 89 1.54 20.02 13.51
CA GLN A 89 1.05 21.16 14.30
C GLN A 89 -0.44 21.04 14.71
N HIS A 90 -1.20 20.16 14.05
CA HIS A 90 -2.62 19.91 14.32
C HIS A 90 -2.81 18.64 15.19
N GLU A 91 -1.73 18.10 15.74
CA GLU A 91 -1.71 16.83 16.49
C GLU A 91 -2.10 15.60 15.65
N GLU A 92 -2.08 15.72 14.31
CA GLU A 92 -2.30 14.57 13.46
C GLU A 92 -1.05 13.68 13.39
N ASN A 93 -1.26 12.38 13.53
CA ASN A 93 -0.18 11.40 13.41
C ASN A 93 0.25 11.26 11.95
N ILE A 94 1.46 11.71 11.63
CA ILE A 94 2.07 11.64 10.28
C ILE A 94 3.01 10.46 10.14
N ALA A 95 3.68 10.01 11.22
CA ALA A 95 4.57 8.85 11.20
C ALA A 95 4.60 8.15 12.57
N TYR A 96 4.98 6.88 12.54
CA TYR A 96 5.28 6.07 13.71
C TYR A 96 6.71 5.57 13.64
N ILE A 97 7.47 5.76 14.70
CA ILE A 97 8.86 5.35 14.83
C ILE A 97 8.94 4.27 15.91
N GLU A 98 9.72 3.23 15.67
CA GLU A 98 9.93 2.16 16.64
C GLU A 98 11.37 1.65 16.62
N ILE A 99 11.92 1.41 17.81
CA ILE A 99 13.16 0.65 17.98
C ILE A 99 12.81 -0.83 18.06
N LEU A 100 13.48 -1.63 17.23
CA LEU A 100 13.18 -3.07 17.14
C LEU A 100 13.91 -3.83 18.26
N LYS A 101 13.19 -4.23 19.31
CA LYS A 101 13.76 -4.92 20.49
C LYS A 101 14.51 -6.21 20.16
N TRP A 102 14.07 -6.92 19.09
CA TRP A 102 14.67 -8.18 18.65
C TRP A 102 15.78 -8.04 17.60
N GLN A 103 16.10 -6.80 17.22
CA GLN A 103 17.19 -6.49 16.27
C GLN A 103 17.96 -5.30 16.84
N GLU A 104 18.98 -5.62 17.65
CA GLU A 104 19.78 -4.61 18.32
C GLU A 104 20.31 -3.56 17.34
N GLY A 105 20.19 -2.29 17.72
CA GLY A 105 20.62 -1.15 16.92
C GLY A 105 19.75 -0.84 15.69
N LYS A 106 18.62 -1.52 15.49
CA LYS A 106 17.72 -1.24 14.37
C LYS A 106 16.45 -0.53 14.80
N GLY A 107 16.00 0.34 13.92
CA GLY A 107 14.72 1.01 14.04
C GLY A 107 13.91 0.93 12.75
N ARG A 108 12.66 1.31 12.85
CA ARG A 108 11.77 1.51 11.70
C ARG A 108 10.98 2.80 11.83
N ILE A 109 10.67 3.37 10.68
CA ILE A 109 9.67 4.45 10.56
C ILE A 109 8.58 4.01 9.59
N ASP A 110 7.35 4.31 9.94
CA ASP A 110 6.14 3.91 9.24
C ASP A 110 5.26 5.14 9.02
N PHE A 111 4.96 5.49 7.79
CA PHE A 111 4.19 6.70 7.47
C PHE A 111 3.35 6.55 6.20
N ASN A 112 2.35 7.44 6.08
CA ASN A 112 1.58 7.61 4.85
C ASN A 112 2.06 8.87 4.11
N PRO A 113 2.69 8.74 2.93
CA PRO A 113 3.17 9.88 2.17
C PRO A 113 2.10 10.93 1.84
N ASN A 114 0.84 10.50 1.69
CA ASN A 114 -0.26 11.43 1.40
C ASN A 114 -0.61 12.36 2.58
N LYS A 115 -0.15 12.02 3.79
CA LYS A 115 -0.30 12.86 4.98
C LYS A 115 0.83 13.84 5.16
N ILE A 116 1.91 13.67 4.41
CA ILE A 116 3.08 14.54 4.48
C ILE A 116 2.88 15.65 3.45
N SER A 117 2.74 16.88 3.93
CA SER A 117 2.70 18.06 3.04
C SER A 117 4.01 18.18 2.24
N GLN A 118 3.96 18.86 1.09
CA GLN A 118 5.18 19.12 0.30
C GLN A 118 6.27 19.83 1.14
N PHE A 119 5.85 20.68 2.06
CA PHE A 119 6.74 21.39 2.98
C PHE A 119 7.47 20.42 3.93
N LEU A 120 6.76 19.43 4.48
CA LEU A 120 7.35 18.42 5.37
C LEU A 120 8.13 17.31 4.62
N ALA A 121 7.95 17.17 3.31
CA ALA A 121 8.57 16.08 2.56
C ALA A 121 10.10 16.12 2.60
N SER A 122 10.70 17.29 2.45
CA SER A 122 12.16 17.46 2.55
C SER A 122 12.66 17.24 3.97
N SER A 123 11.94 17.75 4.98
CA SER A 123 12.26 17.56 6.39
C SER A 123 12.19 16.10 6.79
N MET A 124 11.17 15.36 6.32
CA MET A 124 11.02 13.92 6.55
C MET A 124 12.16 13.12 5.93
N LYS A 125 12.58 13.47 4.71
CA LYS A 125 13.73 12.86 4.05
C LYS A 125 15.01 13.03 4.86
N ASN A 126 15.29 14.26 5.29
CA ASN A 126 16.46 14.58 6.10
C ASN A 126 16.39 13.84 7.44
N PHE A 127 15.23 13.83 8.09
CA PHE A 127 14.99 13.11 9.34
C PHE A 127 15.29 11.60 9.21
N ILE A 128 14.84 10.95 8.14
CA ILE A 128 15.13 9.53 7.89
C ILE A 128 16.63 9.29 7.74
N HIS A 129 17.35 10.21 7.04
CA HIS A 129 18.79 10.13 6.88
C HIS A 129 19.56 10.44 8.17
N ASP A 130 19.01 11.30 9.01
CA ASP A 130 19.59 11.61 10.30
C ASP A 130 19.38 10.49 11.32
N LEU A 131 18.27 9.76 11.18
CA LEU A 131 17.91 8.65 12.07
C LEU A 131 18.66 7.36 11.74
N PHE A 132 18.85 7.04 10.44
CA PHE A 132 19.31 5.73 10.01
C PHE A 132 20.59 5.76 9.19
N ILE A 133 21.40 4.72 9.37
CA ILE A 133 22.45 4.29 8.46
C ILE A 133 21.84 3.29 7.48
N GLU A 134 22.10 3.48 6.17
CA GLU A 134 21.61 2.61 5.10
C GLU A 134 20.10 2.30 5.18
N PRO A 135 19.23 3.30 5.29
CA PRO A 135 17.80 3.07 5.31
C PRO A 135 17.31 2.37 4.03
N HIS A 136 16.38 1.43 4.17
CA HIS A 136 15.80 0.71 3.04
C HIS A 136 14.30 0.44 3.26
N PHE A 137 13.57 0.29 2.16
CA PHE A 137 12.15 -0.06 2.21
C PHE A 137 11.97 -1.49 2.70
N SER A 138 11.13 -1.67 3.71
CA SER A 138 10.70 -2.99 4.19
C SER A 138 9.23 -3.28 3.86
N ARG A 139 8.43 -2.23 3.61
CA ARG A 139 7.03 -2.32 3.17
C ARG A 139 6.65 -1.10 2.34
N ALA A 140 5.86 -1.35 1.29
CA ALA A 140 5.15 -0.33 0.52
C ALA A 140 3.73 -0.80 0.25
N ASP A 141 2.72 0.01 0.58
CA ASP A 141 1.33 -0.24 0.25
C ASP A 141 0.92 0.76 -0.85
N ILE A 142 0.69 0.24 -2.04
CA ILE A 142 0.33 1.02 -3.22
C ILE A 142 -1.18 0.86 -3.44
N ALA A 143 -1.89 1.96 -3.52
CA ALA A 143 -3.33 1.97 -3.71
C ALA A 143 -3.73 2.54 -5.07
N CYS A 144 -4.72 1.92 -5.68
CA CYS A 144 -5.38 2.37 -6.89
C CYS A 144 -6.86 2.56 -6.60
N ASP A 145 -7.34 3.79 -6.58
CA ASP A 145 -8.75 4.11 -6.48
C ASP A 145 -9.39 4.07 -7.86
N ILE A 146 -10.48 3.33 -7.98
CA ILE A 146 -11.27 3.14 -9.20
C ILE A 146 -12.66 3.69 -8.89
N ILE A 147 -13.00 4.83 -9.49
CA ILE A 147 -14.18 5.61 -9.17
C ILE A 147 -15.18 5.60 -10.32
N ASP A 148 -16.46 5.50 -9.99
CA ASP A 148 -17.60 5.53 -10.91
C ASP A 148 -17.60 4.38 -11.94
N VAL A 149 -17.15 3.21 -11.50
CA VAL A 149 -17.21 1.97 -12.28
C VAL A 149 -18.26 1.03 -11.67
N PRO A 150 -19.10 0.38 -12.48
CA PRO A 150 -20.08 -0.58 -11.97
C PRO A 150 -19.43 -1.69 -11.13
N ASP A 151 -20.06 -2.06 -10.02
CA ASP A 151 -19.55 -3.10 -9.11
C ASP A 151 -19.32 -4.42 -9.86
N GLU A 152 -20.23 -4.78 -10.76
CA GLU A 152 -20.19 -5.99 -11.57
C GLU A 152 -18.95 -6.05 -12.46
N PHE A 153 -18.52 -4.89 -12.99
CA PHE A 153 -17.31 -4.81 -13.80
C PHE A 153 -16.05 -5.11 -12.96
N ILE A 154 -15.95 -4.51 -11.77
CA ILE A 154 -14.77 -4.69 -10.91
C ILE A 154 -14.71 -6.11 -10.35
N THR A 155 -15.84 -6.65 -9.91
CA THR A 155 -15.89 -7.94 -9.21
C THR A 155 -15.63 -9.14 -10.12
N GLN A 156 -15.62 -8.97 -11.44
CA GLN A 156 -15.29 -10.04 -12.40
C GLN A 156 -13.78 -10.27 -12.56
N TYR A 157 -12.93 -9.30 -12.20
CA TYR A 157 -11.48 -9.46 -12.32
C TYR A 157 -10.95 -10.46 -11.30
N ARG A 158 -9.98 -11.27 -11.75
CA ARG A 158 -9.29 -12.27 -10.92
C ARG A 158 -7.79 -12.23 -11.20
N VAL A 159 -7.01 -12.54 -10.19
CA VAL A 159 -5.58 -12.80 -10.33
C VAL A 159 -5.41 -14.22 -10.86
N VAL A 160 -4.72 -14.37 -11.97
CA VAL A 160 -4.53 -15.68 -12.64
C VAL A 160 -3.36 -16.48 -12.07
N ASP A 161 -2.44 -15.83 -11.35
CA ASP A 161 -1.37 -16.54 -10.67
C ASP A 161 -1.91 -17.48 -9.58
N PRO A 162 -1.29 -18.65 -9.37
CA PRO A 162 -1.71 -19.59 -8.33
C PRO A 162 -1.37 -19.06 -6.94
N VAL A 163 -2.24 -18.22 -6.39
CA VAL A 163 -2.15 -17.66 -5.03
C VAL A 163 -3.40 -17.97 -4.23
N SER A 164 -3.28 -17.95 -2.91
CA SER A 164 -4.47 -18.10 -2.06
C SER A 164 -5.47 -16.98 -2.32
N PHE A 165 -6.74 -17.36 -2.48
CA PHE A 165 -7.84 -16.42 -2.69
C PHE A 165 -8.79 -16.47 -1.49
N LYS A 166 -9.14 -15.29 -0.95
CA LYS A 166 -10.09 -15.17 0.16
C LYS A 166 -11.09 -14.05 -0.13
N PRO A 167 -12.28 -14.36 -0.65
CA PRO A 167 -13.37 -13.40 -0.78
C PRO A 167 -14.09 -13.19 0.55
N ILE A 168 -14.62 -11.98 0.74
CA ILE A 168 -15.50 -11.61 1.85
C ILE A 168 -16.75 -10.99 1.25
N TYR A 169 -17.88 -11.60 1.53
CA TYR A 169 -19.19 -11.15 1.06
C TYR A 169 -19.93 -10.43 2.18
N GLY A 170 -20.69 -9.43 1.81
CA GLY A 170 -21.62 -8.76 2.70
C GLY A 170 -22.88 -9.61 2.96
N ARG A 171 -23.74 -9.15 3.87
CA ARG A 171 -25.02 -9.80 4.19
C ARG A 171 -25.97 -9.90 2.98
N ASN A 172 -25.78 -9.03 2.00
CA ASN A 172 -26.54 -9.01 0.74
C ASN A 172 -26.00 -9.98 -0.33
N GLY A 173 -25.01 -10.80 0.01
CA GLY A 173 -24.34 -11.72 -0.91
C GLY A 173 -23.39 -11.05 -1.92
N LYS A 174 -23.22 -9.72 -1.89
CA LYS A 174 -22.29 -9.03 -2.78
C LYS A 174 -20.86 -9.06 -2.23
N LEU A 175 -19.88 -9.18 -3.13
CA LEU A 175 -18.46 -9.10 -2.76
C LEU A 175 -18.16 -7.71 -2.19
N GLU A 176 -17.59 -7.66 -0.98
CA GLU A 176 -17.12 -6.44 -0.35
C GLU A 176 -15.59 -6.33 -0.36
N THR A 177 -14.90 -7.46 -0.25
CA THR A 177 -13.43 -7.50 -0.24
C THR A 177 -12.94 -8.82 -0.81
N ALA A 178 -11.85 -8.77 -1.57
CA ALA A 178 -11.12 -9.93 -2.05
C ALA A 178 -9.64 -9.78 -1.70
N TYR A 179 -9.02 -10.87 -1.25
CA TYR A 179 -7.59 -10.96 -1.00
C TYR A 179 -6.98 -12.04 -1.88
N TRP A 180 -5.82 -11.74 -2.47
CA TRP A 180 -4.94 -12.69 -3.16
C TRP A 180 -3.57 -12.68 -2.48
N GLY A 181 -3.07 -13.86 -2.14
CA GLY A 181 -1.87 -14.02 -1.34
C GLY A 181 -2.11 -13.92 0.17
N SER A 182 -1.20 -14.49 0.95
CA SER A 182 -1.27 -14.48 2.42
C SER A 182 -0.74 -13.17 3.01
N ARG A 183 -1.13 -12.86 4.25
CA ARG A 183 -0.59 -11.72 4.99
C ARG A 183 0.92 -11.79 5.25
N SER A 184 1.48 -12.99 5.29
CA SER A 184 2.92 -13.22 5.51
C SER A 184 3.73 -13.22 4.23
N SER A 185 3.08 -13.25 3.05
CA SER A 185 3.77 -13.23 1.76
C SER A 185 4.41 -11.87 1.48
N GLU A 186 5.41 -11.86 0.60
CA GLU A 186 6.06 -10.63 0.17
C GLU A 186 5.15 -9.74 -0.68
N ARG A 187 4.14 -10.34 -1.31
CA ARG A 187 3.08 -9.65 -2.06
C ARG A 187 1.73 -10.15 -1.59
N GLN A 188 0.85 -9.22 -1.20
CA GLN A 188 -0.57 -9.46 -1.02
C GLN A 188 -1.36 -8.42 -1.80
N ILE A 189 -2.37 -8.86 -2.53
CA ILE A 189 -3.29 -7.99 -3.24
C ILE A 189 -4.60 -7.98 -2.47
N ARG A 190 -5.18 -6.80 -2.30
CA ARG A 190 -6.50 -6.60 -1.70
C ARG A 190 -7.32 -5.70 -2.61
N MET A 191 -8.52 -6.13 -2.95
CA MET A 191 -9.51 -5.31 -3.64
C MET A 191 -10.74 -5.18 -2.76
N TYR A 192 -11.25 -3.96 -2.56
CA TYR A 192 -12.40 -3.77 -1.68
C TYR A 192 -13.24 -2.55 -2.06
N ASN A 193 -14.52 -2.60 -1.67
CA ASN A 193 -15.45 -1.50 -1.81
C ASN A 193 -15.07 -0.38 -0.83
N LYS A 194 -14.36 0.63 -1.34
CA LYS A 194 -13.86 1.75 -0.55
C LYS A 194 -14.97 2.69 -0.09
N LYS A 195 -16.02 2.87 -0.93
CA LYS A 195 -17.20 3.65 -0.55
C LYS A 195 -17.85 3.09 0.71
N LEU A 196 -18.13 1.79 0.69
CA LEU A 196 -18.70 1.09 1.85
C LEU A 196 -17.81 1.16 3.09
N GLU A 197 -16.49 1.07 2.92
CA GLU A 197 -15.54 1.24 4.03
C GLU A 197 -15.63 2.64 4.65
N GLN A 198 -15.71 3.70 3.83
CA GLN A 198 -15.83 5.07 4.32
C GLN A 198 -17.17 5.29 5.04
N GLU A 199 -18.26 4.77 4.48
CA GLU A 199 -19.59 4.82 5.09
C GLU A 199 -19.63 4.11 6.45
N LYS A 200 -19.05 2.91 6.55
CA LYS A 200 -18.90 2.17 7.82
C LYS A 200 -18.09 2.95 8.86
N LYS A 201 -17.13 3.74 8.43
CA LYS A 201 -16.32 4.64 9.28
C LYS A 201 -17.00 6.00 9.55
N ARG A 202 -18.24 6.19 9.10
CA ARG A 202 -19.00 7.44 9.22
C ARG A 202 -18.28 8.65 8.60
N LYS A 203 -17.50 8.44 7.56
CA LYS A 203 -16.86 9.51 6.80
C LYS A 203 -17.77 9.99 5.70
N ILE A 204 -17.70 11.29 5.41
CA ILE A 204 -18.49 11.89 4.33
C ILE A 204 -17.90 11.43 2.99
N VAL A 205 -18.72 10.77 2.18
CA VAL A 205 -18.43 10.46 0.79
C VAL A 205 -19.19 11.44 -0.09
N PRO A 206 -18.54 12.11 -1.06
CA PRO A 206 -19.23 12.99 -1.99
C PRO A 206 -20.39 12.26 -2.70
N LYS A 207 -21.54 12.91 -2.81
CA LYS A 207 -22.76 12.31 -3.38
C LYS A 207 -22.60 11.94 -4.86
N GLU A 208 -21.71 12.61 -5.55
CA GLU A 208 -21.40 12.40 -6.97
C GLU A 208 -20.67 11.07 -7.22
N ILE A 209 -20.06 10.48 -6.18
CA ILE A 209 -19.38 9.18 -6.28
C ILE A 209 -20.43 8.07 -6.19
N VAL A 210 -20.73 7.45 -7.34
CA VAL A 210 -21.68 6.35 -7.42
C VAL A 210 -21.05 5.06 -6.89
N SER A 211 -19.83 4.74 -7.31
CA SER A 211 -19.04 3.61 -6.80
C SER A 211 -17.60 4.02 -6.55
N TRP A 212 -16.97 3.34 -5.60
CA TRP A 212 -15.56 3.56 -5.29
C TRP A 212 -14.94 2.25 -4.80
N TRP A 213 -14.12 1.67 -5.65
CA TRP A 213 -13.32 0.50 -5.33
C TRP A 213 -11.86 0.88 -5.16
N ARG A 214 -11.15 0.14 -4.32
CA ARG A 214 -9.71 0.30 -4.13
C ARG A 214 -9.02 -1.05 -4.32
N LEU A 215 -8.03 -1.03 -5.21
CA LEU A 215 -7.02 -2.08 -5.33
C LEU A 215 -5.80 -1.66 -4.53
N GLU A 216 -5.33 -2.52 -3.64
CA GLU A 216 -4.21 -2.26 -2.73
C GLU A 216 -3.17 -3.37 -2.87
N LEU A 217 -1.94 -2.99 -3.21
CA LEU A 217 -0.80 -3.88 -3.30
C LEU A 217 0.05 -3.69 -2.06
N GLN A 218 0.13 -4.71 -1.22
CA GLN A 218 0.99 -4.70 -0.05
C GLN A 218 2.28 -5.45 -0.38
N LEU A 219 3.36 -4.72 -0.53
CA LEU A 219 4.68 -5.23 -0.88
C LEU A 219 5.58 -5.21 0.35
N ARG A 220 6.35 -6.27 0.55
CA ARG A 220 7.24 -6.42 1.70
C ARG A 220 8.62 -6.90 1.28
N ARG A 221 9.62 -6.66 2.12
CA ARG A 221 11.03 -7.07 1.92
C ARG A 221 11.57 -6.58 0.57
N GLY A 222 12.24 -7.45 -0.20
CA GLY A 222 12.80 -7.11 -1.50
C GLY A 222 11.78 -6.54 -2.48
N LYS A 223 10.55 -7.04 -2.45
CA LYS A 223 9.48 -6.53 -3.32
C LYS A 223 9.06 -5.09 -2.99
N ALA A 224 9.25 -4.64 -1.76
CA ALA A 224 9.00 -3.24 -1.40
C ALA A 224 10.06 -2.30 -2.01
N THR A 225 11.31 -2.76 -2.16
CA THR A 225 12.36 -1.97 -2.82
C THR A 225 12.06 -1.81 -4.32
N ASP A 226 11.55 -2.86 -4.96
CA ASP A 226 11.23 -2.86 -6.39
C ASP A 226 9.74 -2.55 -6.65
N TRP A 227 9.08 -1.81 -5.74
CA TRP A 227 7.64 -1.58 -5.75
C TRP A 227 7.09 -1.15 -7.12
N HIS A 228 7.85 -0.35 -7.86
CA HIS A 228 7.41 0.18 -9.15
C HIS A 228 7.25 -0.94 -10.19
N ALA A 229 8.22 -1.85 -10.30
CA ALA A 229 8.14 -3.01 -11.17
C ALA A 229 7.03 -3.97 -10.70
N MET A 230 6.90 -4.15 -9.38
CA MET A 230 5.88 -5.02 -8.78
C MET A 230 4.45 -4.55 -9.03
N VAL A 231 4.22 -3.24 -9.20
CA VAL A 231 2.91 -2.71 -9.57
C VAL A 231 2.52 -3.21 -10.97
N TYR A 232 3.39 -3.08 -11.96
CA TYR A 232 3.12 -3.55 -13.32
C TYR A 232 2.92 -5.06 -13.36
N GLU A 233 3.84 -5.84 -12.78
CA GLU A 233 3.72 -7.30 -12.69
C GLU A 233 2.39 -7.74 -12.05
N SER A 234 1.96 -7.03 -10.99
CA SER A 234 0.72 -7.35 -10.31
C SER A 234 -0.52 -7.00 -11.15
N LEU A 235 -0.47 -5.93 -11.93
CA LEU A 235 -1.57 -5.55 -12.82
C LEU A 235 -1.70 -6.53 -13.99
N ASP A 236 -0.58 -6.97 -14.55
CA ASP A 236 -0.56 -7.94 -15.64
C ASP A 236 -1.11 -9.31 -15.22
N SER A 237 -1.10 -9.61 -13.92
CA SER A 237 -1.68 -10.85 -13.40
C SER A 237 -3.21 -10.83 -13.27
N PHE A 238 -3.89 -9.70 -13.50
CA PHE A 238 -5.33 -9.63 -13.49
C PHE A 238 -5.94 -10.01 -14.84
N ALA A 239 -6.96 -10.84 -14.81
CA ALA A 239 -7.75 -11.20 -15.99
C ALA A 239 -9.25 -11.02 -15.74
N SER A 240 -9.96 -10.78 -16.82
CA SER A 240 -11.42 -10.73 -16.85
C SER A 240 -11.91 -11.55 -18.05
N PRO A 241 -13.03 -12.27 -17.96
CA PRO A 241 -13.58 -13.03 -19.06
C PRO A 241 -13.94 -12.17 -20.28
N HIS A 242 -14.06 -10.84 -20.10
CA HIS A 242 -14.39 -9.91 -21.17
C HIS A 242 -13.16 -9.34 -21.91
N TYR A 243 -11.95 -9.61 -21.42
CA TYR A 243 -10.70 -9.07 -21.94
C TYR A 243 -9.66 -10.15 -22.16
N LEU A 244 -10.08 -11.19 -22.86
CA LEU A 244 -9.16 -12.25 -23.28
C LEU A 244 -8.46 -11.85 -24.57
N PRO A 245 -7.19 -12.23 -24.78
CA PRO A 245 -6.50 -12.04 -26.03
C PRO A 245 -7.32 -12.58 -27.21
N ALA A 246 -7.23 -11.93 -28.36
CA ALA A 246 -8.05 -12.29 -29.53
C ALA A 246 -7.81 -13.73 -30.00
N ASP A 247 -6.60 -14.25 -29.80
CA ASP A 247 -6.13 -15.59 -30.11
C ASP A 247 -6.50 -16.65 -29.05
N THR A 248 -7.14 -16.26 -27.95
CA THR A 248 -7.60 -17.21 -26.94
C THR A 248 -8.56 -18.21 -27.55
N SER A 249 -8.30 -19.51 -27.35
CA SER A 249 -9.15 -20.58 -27.88
C SER A 249 -10.58 -20.50 -27.33
N VAL A 250 -11.55 -21.01 -28.06
CA VAL A 250 -12.94 -21.07 -27.59
C VAL A 250 -13.06 -21.89 -26.31
N ALA A 251 -12.30 -22.99 -26.20
CA ALA A 251 -12.29 -23.84 -25.02
C ALA A 251 -11.77 -23.07 -23.79
N ASP A 252 -10.68 -22.30 -23.94
CA ASP A 252 -10.14 -21.48 -22.85
C ASP A 252 -11.12 -20.36 -22.45
N LYS A 253 -11.76 -19.71 -23.45
CA LYS A 253 -12.78 -18.69 -23.19
C LYS A 253 -13.94 -19.28 -22.37
N MET A 254 -14.43 -20.47 -22.75
CA MET A 254 -15.49 -21.16 -22.01
C MET A 254 -15.04 -21.54 -20.60
N MET A 255 -13.82 -22.06 -20.45
CA MET A 255 -13.25 -22.42 -19.15
C MET A 255 -13.11 -21.20 -18.24
N ILE A 256 -12.51 -20.11 -18.73
CA ILE A 256 -12.32 -18.87 -17.98
C ILE A 256 -13.68 -18.29 -17.59
N THR A 257 -14.66 -18.30 -18.49
CA THR A 257 -16.01 -17.82 -18.18
C THR A 257 -16.65 -18.67 -17.08
N ALA A 258 -16.57 -19.99 -17.17
CA ALA A 258 -17.10 -20.88 -16.12
C ALA A 258 -16.42 -20.64 -14.76
N LEU A 259 -15.08 -20.52 -14.74
CA LEU A 259 -14.31 -20.28 -13.53
C LEU A 259 -14.57 -18.92 -12.90
N THR A 260 -14.90 -17.91 -13.69
CA THR A 260 -15.23 -16.57 -13.17
C THR A 260 -16.68 -16.46 -12.70
N THR A 261 -17.57 -17.29 -13.22
CA THR A 261 -18.97 -17.34 -12.82
C THR A 261 -19.15 -18.17 -11.54
N GLU A 262 -18.45 -19.30 -11.43
CA GLU A 262 -18.52 -20.22 -10.28
C GLU A 262 -17.24 -20.14 -9.46
N HIS A 263 -17.28 -19.37 -8.39
CA HIS A 263 -16.12 -19.10 -7.51
C HIS A 263 -15.47 -20.36 -6.93
N ASP A 264 -16.25 -21.43 -6.71
CA ASP A 264 -15.76 -22.69 -6.14
C ASP A 264 -14.82 -23.45 -7.09
N TYR A 265 -14.93 -23.25 -8.39
CA TYR A 265 -14.06 -23.94 -9.36
C TYR A 265 -12.61 -23.51 -9.28
N TRP A 266 -12.32 -22.24 -8.99
CA TRP A 266 -10.96 -21.76 -8.78
C TRP A 266 -10.25 -22.48 -7.62
N GLY A 267 -10.96 -22.74 -6.54
CA GLY A 267 -10.41 -23.49 -5.40
C GLY A 267 -10.16 -24.97 -5.69
N GLN A 268 -10.78 -25.52 -6.73
CA GLN A 268 -10.63 -26.92 -7.11
C GLN A 268 -9.45 -27.16 -8.07
N ILE A 269 -9.16 -26.21 -8.94
CA ILE A 269 -8.05 -26.30 -9.91
C ILE A 269 -6.70 -26.29 -9.18
N ASN A 270 -6.52 -25.46 -8.18
CA ASN A 270 -5.27 -25.33 -7.43
C ASN A 270 -4.94 -26.50 -6.49
N ARG A 271 -5.80 -27.51 -6.37
CA ARG A 271 -5.57 -28.70 -5.53
C ARG A 271 -4.95 -29.88 -6.27
N LYS A 272 -4.72 -29.79 -7.57
CA LYS A 272 -4.27 -30.91 -8.41
C LYS A 272 -2.93 -30.66 -9.10
N THR A 273 -2.25 -29.56 -8.84
CA THR A 273 -0.85 -29.32 -9.19
C THR A 273 -0.05 -29.17 -7.90
#